data_c6776aaf1432075f3ad8f4711e6b2754
#
_entry.id   c6776aaf1432075f3ad8f4711e6b2754
#
_cell.length_a   1.000
_cell.length_b   1.000
_cell.length_c   1.000
_cell.angle_alpha   90.00
_cell.angle_beta   90.00
_cell.angle_gamma   90.00
#
_symmetry.space_group_name_H-M   'P 1'
#
loop_
_entity.id
_entity.type
_entity.pdbx_description
1 polymer ?
#
loop_
_entity_poly.entity_id
_entity_poly.type
_entity_poly.pdbx_seq_one_letter_code
_entity_poly.pdbx_strand_id
1 'polypeptide(L)'
;MAGYAQVTLVGVDLDHVTTSRHDPQAAQYGGTVTLRARSQGIDFTYAYPFSNRTSVLDAIDGATKSLLSELDSLSRACMDVTRQERDAIDEDNPNTEGPGDDL
;
A
#
# COMPACT_ATOMS: atom_id res chain seq x y z
N MET A 1 -4.10 -23.22 8.69
CA MET A 1 -4.91 -22.24 7.93
C MET A 1 -4.02 -21.42 7.03
N ALA A 2 -4.01 -21.81 5.82
CA ALA A 2 -3.21 -21.08 4.84
C ALA A 2 -4.02 -19.96 4.24
N GLY A 3 -3.37 -18.93 3.78
CA GLY A 3 -3.99 -17.92 2.97
C GLY A 3 -4.65 -16.78 3.69
N TYR A 4 -4.46 -16.66 4.96
CA TYR A 4 -4.98 -15.49 5.63
C TYR A 4 -3.98 -14.34 5.54
N ALA A 5 -4.48 -13.14 5.57
CA ALA A 5 -3.66 -11.94 5.56
C ALA A 5 -3.83 -11.21 6.88
N GLN A 6 -2.81 -10.51 7.28
CA GLN A 6 -2.82 -9.80 8.56
C GLN A 6 -2.07 -8.50 8.41
N VAL A 7 -2.64 -7.43 8.94
CA VAL A 7 -1.98 -6.14 9.04
C VAL A 7 -1.97 -5.75 10.50
N THR A 8 -0.78 -5.49 11.03
CA THR A 8 -0.63 -5.16 12.43
C THR A 8 0.06 -3.82 12.59
N LEU A 9 -0.25 -3.15 13.68
CA LEU A 9 0.42 -1.91 14.04
C LEU A 9 1.73 -2.25 14.74
N VAL A 10 2.85 -1.86 14.14
CA VAL A 10 4.16 -2.05 14.74
C VAL A 10 4.40 -0.98 15.79
N GLY A 11 4.09 0.26 15.45
CA GLY A 11 4.29 1.34 16.40
C GLY A 11 3.99 2.68 15.78
N VAL A 12 3.98 3.68 16.64
CA VAL A 12 3.81 5.08 16.24
C VAL A 12 4.94 5.86 16.88
N ASP A 13 5.75 6.49 16.04
CA ASP A 13 6.82 7.38 16.51
C ASP A 13 6.33 8.81 16.37
N LEU A 14 6.31 9.52 17.47
CA LEU A 14 5.93 10.94 17.47
C LEU A 14 7.18 11.78 17.35
N ASP A 15 7.31 12.51 16.25
CA ASP A 15 8.44 13.41 16.06
C ASP A 15 8.25 14.71 16.79
N HIS A 16 7.01 15.17 16.83
CA HIS A 16 6.72 16.44 17.52
C HIS A 16 5.26 16.50 17.89
N VAL A 17 4.98 17.33 18.87
CA VAL A 17 3.64 17.62 19.33
C VAL A 17 3.54 19.13 19.41
N THR A 18 2.55 19.68 18.74
CA THR A 18 2.31 21.12 18.75
C THR A 18 1.06 21.41 19.56
N THR A 19 1.17 22.33 20.50
CA THR A 19 0.03 22.72 21.31
C THR A 19 -0.23 24.20 21.11
N SER A 20 -1.50 24.58 21.25
CA SER A 20 -1.90 25.97 21.17
C SER A 20 -1.92 26.57 22.58
N ARG A 21 -1.44 27.80 22.69
CA ARG A 21 -1.52 28.51 23.97
C ARG A 21 -2.96 28.81 24.36
N HIS A 22 -3.79 28.98 23.35
CA HIS A 22 -5.19 29.37 23.58
C HIS A 22 -6.07 28.15 23.82
N ASP A 23 -5.63 26.99 23.35
CA ASP A 23 -6.41 25.77 23.49
C ASP A 23 -5.44 24.60 23.64
N PRO A 24 -5.02 24.32 24.87
CA PRO A 24 -4.08 23.19 25.09
C PRO A 24 -4.63 21.84 24.66
N GLN A 25 -5.93 21.73 24.51
CA GLN A 25 -6.53 20.46 24.09
C GLN A 25 -6.52 20.30 22.57
N ALA A 26 -6.17 21.35 21.85
CA ALA A 26 -6.06 21.29 20.41
C ALA A 26 -4.64 20.92 19.98
N ALA A 27 -4.06 19.93 20.65
CA ALA A 27 -2.73 19.45 20.30
C ALA A 27 -2.75 18.80 18.93
N GLN A 28 -1.67 18.98 18.19
CA GLN A 28 -1.48 18.36 16.91
C GLN A 28 -0.20 17.55 16.94
N TYR A 29 -0.25 16.41 16.28
CA TYR A 29 0.83 15.45 16.33
C TYR A 29 1.40 15.22 14.95
N GLY A 30 2.69 14.94 14.91
CA GLY A 30 3.37 14.53 13.71
C GLY A 30 4.35 13.43 14.02
N GLY A 31 4.61 12.58 13.03
CA GLY A 31 5.51 11.47 13.21
C GLY A 31 5.32 10.43 12.12
N THR A 32 5.46 9.19 12.49
CA THR A 32 5.37 8.08 11.55
C THR A 32 4.62 6.91 12.18
N VAL A 33 3.66 6.40 11.42
CA VAL A 33 2.96 5.16 11.78
C VAL A 33 3.59 4.03 10.98
N THR A 34 3.95 2.95 11.65
CA THR A 34 4.52 1.78 10.99
C THR A 34 3.57 0.62 11.09
N LEU A 35 3.20 0.06 9.95
CA LEU A 35 2.34 -1.11 9.86
C LEU A 35 3.15 -2.26 9.28
N ARG A 36 2.76 -3.46 9.63
CA ARG A 36 3.35 -4.65 9.04
C ARG A 36 2.26 -5.44 8.36
N ALA A 37 2.46 -5.73 7.08
CA ALA A 37 1.50 -6.48 6.28
C ALA A 37 2.09 -7.83 5.95
N ARG A 38 1.34 -8.87 6.24
CA ARG A 38 1.79 -10.24 6.04
C ARG A 38 0.69 -11.06 5.43
N SER A 39 1.08 -11.90 4.52
CA SER A 39 0.22 -12.94 3.99
C SER A 39 1.10 -14.13 3.67
N GLN A 40 0.56 -15.13 3.03
CA GLN A 40 1.29 -16.36 2.85
C GLN A 40 2.61 -16.19 2.12
N GLY A 41 2.71 -15.29 1.20
CA GLY A 41 3.94 -15.10 0.43
C GLY A 41 4.56 -13.72 0.56
N ILE A 42 4.02 -12.88 1.42
CA ILE A 42 4.42 -11.47 1.48
C ILE A 42 4.56 -11.06 2.92
N ASP A 43 5.63 -10.32 3.20
CA ASP A 43 5.87 -9.78 4.53
C ASP A 43 6.65 -8.48 4.34
N PHE A 44 6.02 -7.36 4.64
CA PHE A 44 6.70 -6.08 4.53
C PHE A 44 6.17 -5.11 5.57
N THR A 45 6.92 -4.03 5.77
CA THR A 45 6.50 -2.95 6.64
C THR A 45 6.18 -1.72 5.80
N TYR A 46 5.23 -0.94 6.27
CA TYR A 46 4.78 0.26 5.60
C TYR A 46 4.88 1.41 6.59
N ALA A 47 5.66 2.41 6.24
CA ALA A 47 5.86 3.59 7.09
C ALA A 47 5.06 4.74 6.50
N TYR A 48 4.20 5.32 7.32
CA TYR A 48 3.32 6.40 6.90
C TYR A 48 3.66 7.65 7.71
N PRO A 49 4.27 8.65 7.08
CA PRO A 49 4.53 9.90 7.77
C PRO A 49 3.26 10.72 7.86
N PHE A 50 3.09 11.40 8.97
CA PHE A 50 1.92 12.24 9.18
C PHE A 50 2.30 13.51 9.92
N SER A 51 1.45 14.51 9.78
CA SER A 51 1.63 15.75 10.51
C SER A 51 0.26 16.40 10.68
N ASN A 52 0.19 17.28 11.67
CA ASN A 52 -1.00 18.08 11.94
C ASN A 52 -2.24 17.23 12.17
N ARG A 53 -2.07 16.10 12.84
CA ARG A 53 -3.20 15.26 13.21
C ARG A 53 -3.63 15.55 14.62
N THR A 54 -4.92 15.54 14.86
CA THR A 54 -5.46 15.85 16.17
C THR A 54 -5.46 14.67 17.11
N SER A 55 -5.27 13.46 16.58
CA SER A 55 -5.18 12.28 17.43
C SER A 55 -4.30 11.24 16.75
N VAL A 56 -3.72 10.38 17.57
CA VAL A 56 -2.91 9.28 17.07
C VAL A 56 -3.79 8.27 16.33
N LEU A 57 -5.00 8.06 16.81
CA LEU A 57 -5.93 7.16 16.14
C LEU A 57 -6.25 7.65 14.72
N ASP A 58 -6.38 8.95 14.56
CA ASP A 58 -6.63 9.52 13.25
C ASP A 58 -5.44 9.26 12.30
N ALA A 59 -4.22 9.34 12.84
CA ALA A 59 -3.03 9.04 12.06
C ALA A 59 -2.98 7.56 11.67
N ILE A 60 -3.34 6.68 12.59
CA ILE A 60 -3.38 5.25 12.29
C ILE A 60 -4.42 4.96 11.21
N ASP A 61 -5.59 5.58 11.31
CA ASP A 61 -6.62 5.42 10.30
C ASP A 61 -6.13 5.89 8.94
N GLY A 62 -5.43 7.03 8.91
CA GLY A 62 -4.84 7.53 7.68
C GLY A 62 -3.83 6.57 7.10
N ALA A 63 -3.02 5.94 7.96
CA ALA A 63 -2.03 4.99 7.52
C ALA A 63 -2.67 3.76 6.88
N THR A 64 -3.74 3.24 7.48
CA THR A 64 -4.41 2.08 6.93
C THR A 64 -5.06 2.40 5.59
N LYS A 65 -5.66 3.56 5.47
CA LYS A 65 -6.27 3.98 4.21
C LYS A 65 -5.22 4.19 3.12
N SER A 66 -4.09 4.75 3.51
CA SER A 66 -2.99 4.94 2.58
C SER A 66 -2.44 3.61 2.09
N LEU A 67 -2.29 2.66 3.00
CA LEU A 67 -1.82 1.33 2.64
C LEU A 67 -2.80 0.64 1.70
N LEU A 68 -4.10 0.76 1.97
CA LEU A 68 -5.11 0.19 1.07
C LEU A 68 -4.99 0.76 -0.34
N SER A 69 -4.76 2.06 -0.43
CA SER A 69 -4.58 2.71 -1.72
C SER A 69 -3.37 2.18 -2.45
N GLU A 70 -2.25 2.00 -1.73
CA GLU A 70 -1.05 1.46 -2.33
C GLU A 70 -1.23 0.03 -2.78
N LEU A 71 -1.92 -0.77 -1.98
CA LEU A 71 -2.18 -2.17 -2.34
C LEU A 71 -3.07 -2.25 -3.58
N ASP A 72 -4.03 -1.35 -3.70
CA ASP A 72 -4.87 -1.30 -4.89
C ASP A 72 -4.02 -0.97 -6.13
N SER A 73 -3.12 -0.02 -6.01
CA SER A 73 -2.23 0.33 -7.11
C SER A 73 -1.33 -0.84 -7.49
N LEU A 74 -0.79 -1.53 -6.50
CA LEU A 74 0.04 -2.70 -6.77
C LEU A 74 -0.76 -3.82 -7.41
N SER A 75 -2.00 -4.00 -6.99
CA SER A 75 -2.87 -5.00 -7.59
C SER A 75 -3.06 -4.73 -9.08
N ARG A 76 -3.30 -3.49 -9.43
CA ARG A 76 -3.46 -3.11 -10.83
C ARG A 76 -2.17 -3.31 -11.61
N ALA A 77 -1.04 -2.97 -11.00
CA ALA A 77 0.25 -3.15 -11.64
C ALA A 77 0.54 -4.63 -11.90
N CYS A 78 0.14 -5.50 -10.98
CA CYS A 78 0.28 -6.93 -11.18
C CYS A 78 -0.53 -7.43 -12.37
N MET A 79 -1.73 -6.90 -12.51
CA MET A 79 -2.56 -7.27 -13.66
C MET A 79 -1.93 -6.79 -14.96
N ASP A 80 -1.29 -5.64 -14.91
CA ASP A 80 -0.61 -5.11 -16.09
C ASP A 80 0.56 -5.98 -16.51
N VAL A 81 1.27 -6.57 -15.56
CA VAL A 81 2.38 -7.47 -15.89
C VAL A 81 1.86 -8.64 -16.71
N THR A 82 0.76 -9.25 -16.27
CA THR A 82 0.19 -10.37 -17.01
C THR A 82 -0.21 -9.96 -18.41
N ARG A 83 -0.81 -8.79 -18.54
CA ARG A 83 -1.24 -8.30 -19.85
C ARG A 83 -0.04 -8.04 -20.77
N GLN A 84 1.01 -7.43 -20.22
CA GLN A 84 2.20 -7.12 -21.02
C GLN A 84 2.90 -8.39 -21.48
N GLU A 85 2.97 -9.38 -20.62
CA GLU A 85 3.61 -10.64 -20.99
C GLU A 85 2.80 -11.37 -22.05
N ARG A 86 1.48 -11.33 -21.94
CA ARG A 86 0.63 -11.95 -22.94
C ARG A 86 0.80 -11.28 -24.29
N ASP A 87 0.85 -9.96 -24.32
CA ASP A 87 1.05 -9.23 -25.56
C ASP A 87 2.40 -9.53 -26.17
N ALA A 88 3.43 -9.66 -25.35
CA ALA A 88 4.78 -9.97 -25.83
C ALA A 88 4.82 -11.36 -26.42
N ILE A 89 4.16 -12.32 -25.81
CA ILE A 89 4.12 -13.69 -26.31
C ILE A 89 3.40 -13.74 -27.64
N ASP A 90 2.27 -13.05 -27.74
CA ASP A 90 1.51 -13.00 -28.99
C ASP A 90 2.33 -12.36 -30.09
N GLU A 91 3.09 -11.34 -29.75
CA GLU A 91 3.91 -10.64 -30.72
C GLU A 91 5.06 -11.52 -31.21
N ASP A 92 5.63 -12.30 -30.30
CA ASP A 92 6.77 -13.16 -30.63
C ASP A 92 6.37 -14.46 -31.31
N ASN A 93 5.10 -14.75 -31.37
CA ASN A 93 4.61 -16.03 -31.90
C ASN A 93 3.69 -15.79 -33.08
N PRO A 94 4.24 -15.54 -34.26
CA PRO A 94 3.44 -15.27 -35.43
C PRO A 94 2.53 -16.41 -35.86
N ASN A 95 2.82 -17.61 -35.41
CA ASN A 95 2.00 -18.74 -35.80
C ASN A 95 0.67 -18.79 -35.09
N THR A 96 0.54 -18.06 -34.03
CA THR A 96 -0.73 -18.04 -33.33
C THR A 96 -1.76 -17.21 -34.06
N GLU A 97 -1.28 -16.29 -34.84
CA GLU A 97 -2.21 -15.57 -35.63
C GLU A 97 -2.41 -16.18 -36.90
N GLY A 98 -1.91 -16.84 -37.12
CA GLY A 98 -2.04 -17.14 -37.96
C GLY A 98 -2.60 -17.33 -38.82
N PRO A 99 -2.79 -16.85 -39.13
CA PRO A 99 -3.18 -17.15 -39.66
C PRO A 99 -2.60 -17.43 -40.41
N GLY A 100 -2.26 -17.46 -40.64
CA GLY A 100 -1.76 -17.75 -40.98
C GLY A 100 -1.18 -18.09 -41.16
N ASP A 101 -0.87 -18.00 -41.42
CA ASP A 101 -0.34 -18.54 -41.51
C ASP A 101 -0.44 -19.45 -41.36
N ASP A 102 -0.42 -19.48 -41.61
CA ASP A 102 -0.41 -20.36 -41.56
C ASP A 102 -0.95 -21.15 -41.39
N LEU A 103 -1.23 -21.18 -41.52
CA LEU A 103 -1.67 -21.92 -41.40
C LEU A 103 -2.07 -22.42 -41.52
#